data_a2bce9442d9806e4bd2313e6665175fa
#
_entry.id   a2bce9442d9806e4bd2313e6665175fa
#
_cell.length_a   1.000
_cell.length_b   1.000
_cell.length_c   1.000
_cell.angle_alpha   90.00
_cell.angle_beta   90.00
_cell.angle_gamma   90.00
#
_symmetry.space_group_name_H-M   'P 1'
#
loop_
_entity.id
_entity.type
_entity.pdbx_description
1 polymer ?
#
loop_
_entity_poly.entity_id
_entity_poly.type
_entity_poly.pdbx_seq_one_letter_code
_entity_poly.pdbx_strand_id
1 'polypeptide(L)'
;MESPASEVRLAAQIRAHQSWAKTVDRSARTAPARAALERQFLEQAGGDPVRAEHLRTAYYKWLALQSAASRRRNRERRAAASRDDVAS
;
A
#
# COMPACT_ATOMS: atom_id res chain seq x y z
N MET A 1 -1.82 -21.67 -20.06
CA MET A 1 -2.28 -20.66 -21.03
C MET A 1 -2.75 -19.41 -20.27
N GLU A 2 -2.17 -18.27 -20.58
CA GLU A 2 -2.54 -17.03 -19.91
C GLU A 2 -3.85 -16.51 -20.50
N SER A 3 -4.74 -15.97 -19.62
CA SER A 3 -6.00 -15.38 -20.03
C SER A 3 -5.79 -13.98 -20.61
N PRO A 4 -6.70 -13.46 -21.45
CA PRO A 4 -6.64 -12.06 -21.88
C PRO A 4 -6.63 -11.06 -20.72
N ALA A 5 -7.26 -11.39 -19.59
CA ALA A 5 -7.24 -10.55 -18.40
C ALA A 5 -5.83 -10.44 -17.82
N SER A 6 -5.04 -11.54 -17.83
CA SER A 6 -3.63 -11.53 -17.40
C SER A 6 -2.78 -10.65 -18.31
N GLU A 7 -2.98 -10.74 -19.62
CA GLU A 7 -2.27 -9.90 -20.60
C GLU A 7 -2.58 -8.43 -20.41
N VAL A 8 -3.85 -8.08 -20.20
CA VAL A 8 -4.28 -6.70 -19.94
C VAL A 8 -3.60 -6.17 -18.68
N ARG A 9 -3.53 -7.00 -17.64
CA ARG A 9 -2.90 -6.62 -16.36
C ARG A 9 -1.40 -6.37 -16.51
N LEU A 10 -0.70 -7.25 -17.22
CA LEU A 10 0.72 -7.09 -17.51
C LEU A 10 1.00 -5.83 -18.34
N ALA A 11 0.18 -5.59 -19.37
CA ALA A 11 0.31 -4.39 -20.18
C ALA A 11 0.12 -3.12 -19.35
N ALA A 12 -0.84 -3.12 -18.42
CA ALA A 12 -1.08 -2.01 -17.52
C ALA A 12 0.12 -1.77 -16.58
N GLN A 13 0.72 -2.84 -16.06
CA GLN A 13 1.92 -2.76 -15.21
C GLN A 13 3.11 -2.18 -15.98
N ILE A 14 3.31 -2.62 -17.20
CA ILE A 14 4.37 -2.10 -18.07
C ILE A 14 4.20 -0.60 -18.29
N ARG A 15 2.98 -0.16 -18.64
CA ARG A 15 2.70 1.27 -18.85
C ARG A 15 2.93 2.08 -17.58
N ALA A 16 2.53 1.54 -16.43
CA ALA A 16 2.72 2.21 -15.15
C ALA A 16 4.21 2.42 -14.86
N HIS A 17 5.03 1.39 -15.03
CA HIS A 17 6.47 1.49 -14.80
C HIS A 17 7.15 2.44 -15.80
N GLN A 18 6.74 2.39 -17.07
CA GLN A 18 7.24 3.32 -18.09
C GLN A 18 6.91 4.77 -17.73
N SER A 19 5.70 5.02 -17.25
CA SER A 19 5.27 6.35 -16.80
C SER A 19 6.11 6.84 -15.63
N TRP A 20 6.36 5.98 -14.63
CA TRP A 20 7.19 6.34 -13.48
C TRP A 20 8.65 6.56 -13.88
N ALA A 21 9.17 5.79 -14.84
CA ALA A 21 10.54 5.97 -15.35
C ALA A 21 10.74 7.33 -15.97
N LYS A 22 9.70 7.92 -16.58
CA LYS A 22 9.73 9.25 -17.18
C LYS A 22 9.55 10.38 -16.18
N THR A 23 9.18 10.04 -14.95
CA THR A 23 8.92 11.05 -13.92
C THR A 23 10.23 11.54 -13.33
N VAL A 24 10.54 12.81 -13.55
CA VAL A 24 11.76 13.45 -13.04
C VAL A 24 11.64 13.75 -11.54
N ASP A 25 10.49 14.26 -11.13
CA ASP A 25 10.21 14.62 -9.74
C ASP A 25 9.04 13.79 -9.20
N ARG A 26 9.37 12.69 -8.52
CA ARG A 26 8.38 11.79 -7.94
C ARG A 26 7.57 12.45 -6.84
N SER A 27 8.21 13.31 -6.06
CA SER A 27 7.56 14.01 -4.96
C SER A 27 6.48 14.96 -5.48
N ALA A 28 6.79 15.72 -6.52
CA ALA A 28 5.81 16.62 -7.17
C ALA A 28 4.64 15.85 -7.76
N ARG A 29 4.90 14.68 -8.37
CA ARG A 29 3.86 13.85 -8.97
C ARG A 29 2.85 13.35 -7.94
N THR A 30 3.30 13.03 -6.73
CA THR A 30 2.44 12.50 -5.66
C THR A 30 1.89 13.58 -4.73
N ALA A 31 2.34 14.83 -4.85
CA ALA A 31 1.93 15.92 -3.99
C ALA A 31 0.42 16.14 -3.92
N PRO A 32 -0.34 16.09 -5.03
CA PRO A 32 -1.80 16.28 -4.94
C PRO A 32 -2.49 15.21 -4.08
N ALA A 33 -2.06 13.96 -4.18
CA ALA A 33 -2.63 12.87 -3.37
C ALA A 33 -2.32 13.07 -1.89
N ARG A 34 -1.08 13.48 -1.56
CA ARG A 34 -0.71 13.76 -0.18
C ARG A 34 -1.50 14.94 0.38
N ALA A 35 -1.67 15.99 -0.41
CA ALA A 35 -2.46 17.16 0.00
C ALA A 35 -3.92 16.80 0.24
N ALA A 36 -4.51 15.93 -0.59
CA ALA A 36 -5.87 15.46 -0.42
C ALA A 36 -6.04 14.68 0.89
N LEU A 37 -5.09 13.81 1.20
CA LEU A 37 -5.11 13.03 2.44
C LEU A 37 -4.99 13.94 3.67
N GLU A 38 -4.10 14.93 3.62
CA GLU A 38 -3.94 15.90 4.70
C GLU A 38 -5.23 16.70 4.93
N ARG A 39 -5.92 17.10 3.86
CA ARG A 39 -7.23 17.78 3.97
C ARG A 39 -8.26 16.88 4.65
N GLN A 40 -8.29 15.59 4.33
CA GLN A 40 -9.21 14.65 4.97
C GLN A 40 -8.97 14.56 6.48
N PHE A 41 -7.72 14.48 6.91
CA PHE A 41 -7.40 14.46 8.34
C PHE A 41 -7.83 15.76 9.03
N LEU A 42 -7.60 16.89 8.39
CA LEU A 42 -7.98 18.18 8.95
C LEU A 42 -9.50 18.30 9.08
N GLU A 43 -10.25 17.84 8.09
CA GLU A 43 -11.72 17.81 8.12
C GLU A 43 -12.23 16.91 9.24
N GLN A 44 -11.67 15.72 9.38
CA GLN A 44 -12.04 14.76 10.44
C GLN A 44 -11.74 15.34 11.83
N ALA A 45 -10.71 16.16 11.92
CA ALA A 45 -10.30 16.82 13.17
C ALA A 45 -11.08 18.11 13.46
N GLY A 46 -12.05 18.48 12.63
CA GLY A 46 -12.81 19.71 12.80
C GLY A 46 -11.97 20.95 12.60
N GLY A 47 -10.92 20.87 11.80
CA GLY A 47 -10.03 21.99 11.51
C GLY A 47 -8.90 22.18 12.51
N ASP A 48 -8.78 21.31 13.53
CA ASP A 48 -7.73 21.40 14.55
C ASP A 48 -6.45 20.70 14.04
N PRO A 49 -5.33 21.41 13.80
CA PRO A 49 -4.10 20.83 13.27
C PRO A 49 -3.47 19.79 14.19
N VAL A 50 -3.56 19.96 15.51
CA VAL A 50 -2.99 19.01 16.48
C VAL A 50 -3.74 17.69 16.43
N ARG A 51 -5.07 17.74 16.40
CA ARG A 51 -5.91 16.55 16.28
C ARG A 51 -5.69 15.86 14.92
N ALA A 52 -5.53 16.64 13.85
CA ALA A 52 -5.24 16.11 12.52
C ALA A 52 -3.91 15.35 12.51
N GLU A 53 -2.90 15.85 13.19
CA GLU A 53 -1.61 15.18 13.30
C GLU A 53 -1.73 13.83 14.01
N HIS A 54 -2.50 13.77 15.09
CA HIS A 54 -2.76 12.51 15.79
C HIS A 54 -3.52 11.51 14.92
N LEU A 55 -4.52 11.98 14.15
CA LEU A 55 -5.25 11.14 13.21
C LEU A 55 -4.33 10.56 12.12
N ARG A 56 -3.43 11.39 11.58
CA ARG A 56 -2.44 10.96 10.60
C ARG A 56 -1.50 9.90 11.18
N THR A 57 -0.98 10.16 12.37
CA THR A 57 -0.08 9.21 13.05
C THR A 57 -0.78 7.89 13.32
N ALA A 58 -2.03 7.92 13.78
CA ALA A 58 -2.82 6.71 14.01
C ALA A 58 -3.05 5.93 12.72
N TYR A 59 -3.33 6.62 11.62
CA TYR A 59 -3.53 6.00 10.32
C TYR A 59 -2.28 5.25 9.85
N TYR A 60 -1.11 5.88 9.91
CA TYR A 60 0.13 5.23 9.48
C TYR A 60 0.53 4.07 10.40
N LYS A 61 0.29 4.19 11.69
CA LYS A 61 0.53 3.08 12.63
C LYS A 61 -0.43 1.92 12.36
N TRP A 62 -1.67 2.23 12.01
CA TRP A 62 -2.64 1.20 11.61
C TRP A 62 -2.17 0.46 10.35
N LEU A 63 -1.67 1.18 9.34
CA LEU A 63 -1.10 0.55 8.13
C LEU A 63 0.09 -0.35 8.49
N ALA A 64 0.98 0.09 9.38
CA ALA A 64 2.11 -0.70 9.84
C ALA A 64 1.65 -1.97 10.57
N LEU A 65 0.59 -1.87 11.38
CA LEU A 65 -0.01 -3.00 12.07
C LEU A 65 -0.57 -4.01 11.07
N GLN A 66 -1.29 -3.55 10.05
CA GLN A 66 -1.84 -4.42 9.00
C GLN A 66 -0.73 -5.15 8.24
N SER A 67 0.36 -4.44 7.91
CA SER A 67 1.51 -5.03 7.24
C SER A 67 2.19 -6.09 8.10
N ALA A 68 2.39 -5.81 9.38
CA ALA A 68 2.99 -6.76 10.32
C ALA A 68 2.13 -8.03 10.46
N ALA A 69 0.82 -7.86 10.57
CA ALA A 69 -0.12 -8.98 10.67
C ALA A 69 -0.11 -9.83 9.39
N SER A 70 -0.04 -9.21 8.22
CA SER A 70 0.06 -9.93 6.94
C SER A 70 1.35 -10.74 6.85
N ARG A 71 2.48 -10.14 7.25
CA ARG A 71 3.77 -10.86 7.26
C ARG A 71 3.76 -12.06 8.21
N ARG A 72 3.15 -11.90 9.39
CA ARG A 72 3.00 -12.99 10.35
C ARG A 72 2.15 -14.12 9.77
N ARG A 73 1.00 -13.81 9.18
CA ARG A 73 0.14 -14.83 8.55
C ARG A 73 0.86 -15.56 7.42
N ASN A 74 1.65 -14.85 6.63
CA ASN A 74 2.41 -15.45 5.54
C ASN A 74 3.50 -16.39 6.06
N ARG A 75 4.20 -16.01 7.14
CA ARG A 75 5.18 -16.88 7.78
C ARG A 75 4.53 -18.14 8.34
N GLU A 76 3.38 -17.99 8.97
CA GLU A 76 2.63 -19.13 9.53
C GLU A 76 2.19 -20.10 8.43
N ARG A 77 1.71 -19.58 7.30
CA ARG A 77 1.33 -20.40 6.15
C ARG A 77 2.53 -21.14 5.56
N ARG A 78 3.67 -20.47 5.43
CA ARG A 78 4.90 -21.11 4.92
C ARG A 78 5.38 -22.20 5.87
N ALA A 79 5.32 -21.97 7.16
CA ALA A 79 5.70 -22.96 8.16
C ALA A 79 4.77 -24.18 8.12
N ALA A 80 3.47 -23.96 7.96
CA ALA A 80 2.49 -25.03 7.83
C ALA A 80 2.72 -25.85 6.55
N ALA A 81 2.99 -25.18 5.43
CA ALA A 81 3.29 -25.85 4.16
C ALA A 81 4.56 -26.70 4.25
N SER A 82 5.61 -26.19 4.91
CA SER A 82 6.85 -26.94 5.13
C SER A 82 6.62 -28.18 6.01
N ARG A 83 5.77 -28.08 7.04
CA ARG A 83 5.42 -29.22 7.88
C ARG A 83 4.66 -30.28 7.11
N ASP A 84 3.72 -29.87 6.26
CA ASP A 84 2.96 -30.80 5.41
C ASP A 84 3.87 -31.52 4.42
N ASP A 85 4.82 -30.82 3.81
CA ASP A 85 5.80 -31.41 2.90
C ASP A 85 6.67 -32.47 3.60
N VAL A 86 7.10 -32.19 4.82
CA VAL A 86 7.90 -33.10 5.62
C VAL A 86 7.06 -34.32 6.08
N ALA A 87 5.77 -34.12 6.35
CA ALA A 87 4.86 -35.15 6.81
C ALA A 87 4.44 -36.12 5.70
N SER A 88 4.54 -35.74 4.43
CA SER A 88 4.25 -36.60 3.29
C SER A 88 5.50 -37.30 2.81
#